data_e4d3abb690e90a1882c1beccf707c81b
#
_entry.id   e4d3abb690e90a1882c1beccf707c81b
#
_cell.length_a   1.000
_cell.length_b   1.000
_cell.length_c   1.000
_cell.angle_alpha   90.00
_cell.angle_beta   90.00
_cell.angle_gamma   90.00
#
_symmetry.space_group_name_H-M   'P 1'
#
loop_
_entity.id
_entity.type
_entity.pdbx_description
1 polymer ?
#
loop_
_entity_poly.entity_id
_entity_poly.type
_entity_poly.pdbx_seq_one_letter_code
_entity_poly.pdbx_strand_id
1 'polypeptide(L)'
;HFLTWEMGGIFLVMTFLVVLCCLWLAFSRYGDILLGQSGEKPDFSLLTWLGLIFTSGTGGSLLYLASVEWIWIIQQPPFGATAGSAQAARWASVYGMFHWGPSAWAWYLICAVPIGWFMHVKKTNSLKVSDLCRGCLGARADGFCGHCVNFFYMFGLLGGAVTSLALGTPMISAVFCHVFHLDPAGQFINVMVIFIWTLVPLFILFFGLKKGVAWASNWNIRADILMLLAILICGPTAFILNQSIDGLGLMLQNFVAMSLSTDAIGRSGFPQMWTVFYFSWWVVYAIPFGLFIARISKGRTIRQLIVCGTLAGSLGCMVFYMVLANFGLSLQTTHVIDFVPILNEQGRGVVVSRLLEQLPASQVFLVAFGAIALISYITGHCTVGYALGFATQKRADSESEPAFWNVAFWLIMTGIVAITLYLLDAQSLQPLQTVSILAGLPLCGVVFILLKSFLTQLAAEEKTARDE
;
A
#
# COMPACT_ATOMS: atom_id res chain seq x y z
N HIS A 1 -8.01 5.87 -20.33
CA HIS A 1 -6.93 6.15 -21.30
C HIS A 1 -6.35 7.56 -21.10
N PHE A 2 -7.16 8.64 -21.15
CA PHE A 2 -6.69 10.02 -21.00
C PHE A 2 -5.84 10.24 -19.73
N LEU A 3 -6.32 9.81 -18.57
CA LEU A 3 -5.60 10.00 -17.29
C LEU A 3 -4.28 9.22 -17.21
N THR A 4 -4.19 8.08 -17.85
CA THR A 4 -2.97 7.25 -17.80
C THR A 4 -1.95 7.68 -18.85
N TRP A 5 -2.38 8.02 -20.05
CA TRP A 5 -1.47 8.35 -21.17
C TRP A 5 -1.11 9.82 -21.23
N GLU A 6 -2.12 10.70 -21.08
CA GLU A 6 -1.87 12.14 -21.20
C GLU A 6 -1.46 12.77 -19.87
N MET A 7 -2.06 12.30 -18.76
CA MET A 7 -1.85 12.85 -17.42
C MET A 7 -0.94 11.97 -16.56
N GLY A 8 -0.56 10.77 -17.01
CA GLY A 8 0.25 9.82 -16.23
C GLY A 8 1.58 10.39 -15.76
N GLY A 9 2.23 11.22 -16.60
CA GLY A 9 3.46 11.92 -16.24
C GLY A 9 3.34 12.79 -14.99
N ILE A 10 2.14 13.31 -14.67
CA ILE A 10 1.89 14.07 -13.46
C ILE A 10 2.11 13.20 -12.22
N PHE A 11 1.59 11.97 -12.20
CA PHE A 11 1.81 11.05 -11.06
C PHE A 11 3.29 10.74 -10.86
N LEU A 12 4.03 10.56 -11.95
CA LEU A 12 5.46 10.29 -11.90
C LEU A 12 6.23 11.47 -11.28
N VAL A 13 6.01 12.68 -11.80
CA VAL A 13 6.64 13.91 -11.31
C VAL A 13 6.24 14.19 -9.86
N MET A 14 4.93 14.10 -9.54
CA MET A 14 4.44 14.35 -8.19
C MET A 14 5.02 13.36 -7.17
N THR A 15 5.09 12.08 -7.51
CA THR A 15 5.71 11.07 -6.61
C THR A 15 7.18 11.34 -6.41
N PHE A 16 7.91 11.69 -7.47
CA PHE A 16 9.32 12.04 -7.35
C PHE A 16 9.54 13.30 -6.50
N LEU A 17 8.70 14.32 -6.67
CA LEU A 17 8.71 15.53 -5.83
C LEU A 17 8.39 15.21 -4.36
N VAL A 18 7.48 14.28 -4.08
CA VAL A 18 7.19 13.84 -2.71
C VAL A 18 8.41 13.18 -2.07
N VAL A 19 9.13 12.33 -2.81
CA VAL A 19 10.41 11.75 -2.32
C VAL A 19 11.41 12.85 -2.00
N LEU A 20 11.61 13.82 -2.90
CA LEU A 20 12.51 14.96 -2.66
C LEU A 20 12.06 15.82 -1.48
N CYS A 21 10.74 16.05 -1.32
CA CYS A 21 10.19 16.76 -0.17
C CYS A 21 10.44 16.03 1.16
N CYS A 22 10.27 14.71 1.18
CA CYS A 22 10.62 13.90 2.37
C CYS A 22 12.10 14.04 2.71
N LEU A 23 13.00 13.94 1.72
CA LEU A 23 14.43 14.13 1.94
C LEU A 23 14.74 15.54 2.45
N TRP A 24 14.14 16.56 1.84
CA TRP A 24 14.29 17.94 2.30
C TRP A 24 13.82 18.14 3.74
N LEU A 25 12.63 17.63 4.11
CA LEU A 25 12.14 17.72 5.48
C LEU A 25 13.05 16.99 6.47
N ALA A 26 13.54 15.80 6.12
CA ALA A 26 14.38 15.00 7.00
C ALA A 26 15.76 15.63 7.25
N PHE A 27 16.37 16.23 6.21
CA PHE A 27 17.75 16.72 6.27
C PHE A 27 17.86 18.24 6.43
N SER A 28 16.74 18.98 6.47
CA SER A 28 16.68 20.39 6.85
C SER A 28 16.52 20.58 8.36
N ARG A 29 16.46 21.83 8.79
CA ARG A 29 16.15 22.22 10.18
C ARG A 29 14.81 21.66 10.70
N TYR A 30 13.88 21.38 9.80
CA TYR A 30 12.57 20.80 10.16
C TYR A 30 12.67 19.35 10.63
N GLY A 31 13.74 18.66 10.25
CA GLY A 31 13.98 17.28 10.68
C GLY A 31 14.14 17.10 12.18
N ASP A 32 14.54 18.14 12.90
CA ASP A 32 14.77 18.10 14.35
C ASP A 32 13.50 18.42 15.17
N ILE A 33 12.40 18.83 14.52
CA ILE A 33 11.12 19.09 15.18
C ILE A 33 10.61 17.79 15.81
N LEU A 34 10.36 17.85 17.12
CA LEU A 34 9.78 16.76 17.90
C LEU A 34 8.26 16.74 17.69
N LEU A 35 7.69 15.59 17.32
CA LEU A 35 6.25 15.36 17.26
C LEU A 35 5.74 15.09 18.68
N GLY A 36 5.65 16.14 19.48
CA GLY A 36 5.28 16.08 20.90
C GLY A 36 5.64 17.35 21.62
N GLN A 37 5.48 17.34 22.94
CA GLN A 37 5.91 18.44 23.82
C GLN A 37 7.41 18.32 24.12
N SER A 38 8.04 19.41 24.50
CA SER A 38 9.47 19.41 24.86
C SER A 38 9.76 18.37 25.94
N GLY A 39 10.73 17.48 25.69
CA GLY A 39 11.12 16.40 26.60
C GLY A 39 10.20 15.17 26.59
N GLU A 40 9.18 15.12 25.74
CA GLU A 40 8.28 13.98 25.64
C GLU A 40 8.99 12.76 25.04
N LYS A 41 8.85 11.60 25.72
CA LYS A 41 9.47 10.34 25.26
C LYS A 41 8.54 9.60 24.29
N PRO A 42 9.12 8.83 23.36
CA PRO A 42 8.32 7.98 22.48
C PRO A 42 7.45 6.97 23.24
N ASP A 43 6.21 6.79 22.81
CA ASP A 43 5.26 5.83 23.40
C ASP A 43 5.68 4.37 23.13
N PHE A 44 6.43 4.11 22.07
CA PHE A 44 6.86 2.78 21.64
C PHE A 44 8.37 2.66 21.56
N SER A 45 8.92 1.48 21.88
CA SER A 45 10.31 1.16 21.57
C SER A 45 10.58 1.31 20.06
N LEU A 46 11.84 1.52 19.68
CA LEU A 46 12.18 1.69 18.25
C LEU A 46 11.72 0.49 17.41
N LEU A 47 12.00 -0.72 17.82
CA LEU A 47 11.65 -1.94 17.08
C LEU A 47 10.13 -2.13 16.95
N THR A 48 9.39 -1.90 18.04
CA THR A 48 7.91 -1.98 18.02
C THR A 48 7.33 -0.94 17.07
N TRP A 49 7.82 0.29 17.11
CA TRP A 49 7.38 1.37 16.26
C TRP A 49 7.64 1.09 14.77
N LEU A 50 8.84 0.60 14.42
CA LEU A 50 9.17 0.20 13.03
C LEU A 50 8.27 -0.93 12.54
N GLY A 51 8.00 -1.92 13.39
CA GLY A 51 7.05 -3.00 13.09
C GLY A 51 5.64 -2.48 12.85
N LEU A 52 5.15 -1.55 13.67
CA LEU A 52 3.83 -0.93 13.50
C LEU A 52 3.75 -0.10 12.20
N ILE A 53 4.82 0.65 11.84
CA ILE A 53 4.88 1.35 10.55
C ILE A 53 4.77 0.34 9.41
N PHE A 54 5.61 -0.68 9.38
CA PHE A 54 5.59 -1.70 8.34
C PHE A 54 4.19 -2.30 8.16
N THR A 55 3.55 -2.73 9.25
CA THR A 55 2.24 -3.37 9.19
C THR A 55 1.11 -2.45 8.77
N SER A 56 1.25 -1.14 8.96
CA SER A 56 0.22 -0.20 8.53
C SER A 56 0.07 -0.13 7.01
N GLY A 57 1.17 -0.31 6.27
CA GLY A 57 1.18 -0.21 4.80
C GLY A 57 1.17 -1.56 4.09
N THR A 58 1.21 -2.68 4.82
CA THR A 58 1.22 -4.02 4.22
C THR A 58 -0.14 -4.69 4.38
N GLY A 59 -0.66 -5.16 3.28
CA GLY A 59 -1.89 -5.96 3.24
C GLY A 59 -1.68 -7.21 2.39
N GLY A 60 -2.70 -8.06 2.29
CA GLY A 60 -2.66 -9.28 1.48
C GLY A 60 -2.30 -9.05 0.01
N SER A 61 -2.47 -7.83 -0.49
CA SER A 61 -2.05 -7.45 -1.85
C SER A 61 -0.54 -7.58 -2.08
N LEU A 62 0.28 -7.38 -1.04
CA LEU A 62 1.72 -7.54 -1.12
C LEU A 62 2.11 -9.01 -1.39
N LEU A 63 1.53 -9.95 -0.62
CA LEU A 63 1.73 -11.39 -0.82
C LEU A 63 1.35 -11.81 -2.24
N TYR A 64 0.19 -11.34 -2.70
CA TYR A 64 -0.30 -11.65 -4.03
C TYR A 64 0.61 -11.10 -5.13
N LEU A 65 0.88 -9.79 -5.12
CA LEU A 65 1.65 -9.13 -6.18
C LEU A 65 3.11 -9.59 -6.19
N ALA A 66 3.73 -9.80 -5.04
CA ALA A 66 5.07 -10.37 -4.98
C ALA A 66 5.16 -11.78 -5.61
N SER A 67 4.06 -12.53 -5.59
CA SER A 67 4.02 -13.87 -6.21
C SER A 67 3.75 -13.85 -7.72
N VAL A 68 3.12 -12.79 -8.27
CA VAL A 68 2.56 -12.82 -9.64
C VAL A 68 3.07 -11.69 -10.54
N GLU A 69 3.37 -10.50 -10.00
CA GLU A 69 3.69 -9.29 -10.79
C GLU A 69 4.87 -9.49 -11.76
N TRP A 70 5.88 -10.21 -11.34
CA TRP A 70 7.06 -10.49 -12.15
C TRP A 70 6.75 -11.18 -13.49
N ILE A 71 5.66 -11.97 -13.58
CA ILE A 71 5.26 -12.67 -14.82
C ILE A 71 4.76 -11.66 -15.86
N TRP A 72 3.96 -10.68 -15.46
CA TRP A 72 3.53 -9.62 -16.37
C TRP A 72 4.71 -8.79 -16.86
N ILE A 73 5.68 -8.52 -15.98
CA ILE A 73 6.87 -7.73 -16.34
C ILE A 73 7.77 -8.50 -17.29
N ILE A 74 7.89 -9.84 -17.17
CA ILE A 74 8.60 -10.67 -18.16
C ILE A 74 7.93 -10.61 -19.54
N GLN A 75 6.59 -10.60 -19.58
CA GLN A 75 5.84 -10.55 -20.83
C GLN A 75 5.89 -9.18 -21.50
N GLN A 76 5.88 -8.12 -20.71
CA GLN A 76 5.91 -6.74 -21.19
C GLN A 76 6.93 -5.93 -20.37
N PRO A 77 8.23 -6.12 -20.65
CA PRO A 77 9.27 -5.45 -19.87
C PRO A 77 9.43 -3.98 -20.23
N PRO A 78 9.98 -3.16 -19.30
CA PRO A 78 10.30 -1.76 -19.54
C PRO A 78 11.57 -1.59 -20.37
N PHE A 79 11.85 -0.33 -20.75
CA PHE A 79 13.11 0.13 -21.36
C PHE A 79 13.51 -0.62 -22.64
N GLY A 80 12.52 -1.06 -23.43
CA GLY A 80 12.75 -1.73 -24.71
C GLY A 80 13.39 -3.13 -24.59
N ALA A 81 13.38 -3.74 -23.40
CA ALA A 81 13.85 -5.12 -23.24
C ALA A 81 12.92 -6.09 -24.00
N THR A 82 13.50 -7.15 -24.56
CA THR A 82 12.72 -8.17 -25.26
C THR A 82 11.98 -9.06 -24.26
N ALA A 83 10.69 -9.31 -24.51
CA ALA A 83 9.88 -10.21 -23.69
C ALA A 83 10.54 -11.60 -23.53
N GLY A 84 10.48 -12.15 -22.33
CA GLY A 84 11.09 -13.45 -22.01
C GLY A 84 12.63 -13.47 -21.96
N SER A 85 13.33 -12.36 -22.24
CA SER A 85 14.79 -12.30 -22.21
C SER A 85 15.35 -12.28 -20.78
N ALA A 86 16.63 -12.56 -20.63
CA ALA A 86 17.34 -12.39 -19.36
C ALA A 86 17.26 -10.97 -18.82
N GLN A 87 17.23 -9.96 -19.71
CA GLN A 87 17.03 -8.57 -19.31
C GLN A 87 15.63 -8.31 -18.79
N ALA A 88 14.59 -8.91 -19.39
CA ALA A 88 13.22 -8.85 -18.89
C ALA A 88 13.12 -9.49 -17.50
N ALA A 89 13.76 -10.64 -17.27
CA ALA A 89 13.80 -11.30 -15.97
C ALA A 89 14.50 -10.44 -14.90
N ARG A 90 15.58 -9.73 -15.25
CA ARG A 90 16.24 -8.77 -14.35
C ARG A 90 15.29 -7.63 -13.96
N TRP A 91 14.56 -7.04 -14.91
CA TRP A 91 13.57 -5.99 -14.60
C TRP A 91 12.41 -6.54 -13.78
N ALA A 92 11.97 -7.76 -14.03
CA ALA A 92 10.89 -8.40 -13.27
C ALA A 92 11.24 -8.60 -11.78
N SER A 93 12.52 -8.86 -11.46
CA SER A 93 13.01 -8.91 -10.08
C SER A 93 13.01 -7.55 -9.38
N VAL A 94 13.11 -6.44 -10.13
CA VAL A 94 13.37 -5.09 -9.59
C VAL A 94 12.10 -4.28 -9.41
N TYR A 95 11.19 -4.33 -10.38
CA TYR A 95 10.08 -3.38 -10.42
C TYR A 95 9.10 -3.51 -9.25
N GLY A 96 8.87 -4.72 -8.76
CA GLY A 96 8.09 -4.91 -7.54
C GLY A 96 8.73 -4.25 -6.32
N MET A 97 10.05 -4.42 -6.14
CA MET A 97 10.79 -3.75 -5.07
C MET A 97 10.74 -2.21 -5.21
N PHE A 98 10.82 -1.70 -6.42
CA PHE A 98 10.73 -0.27 -6.70
C PHE A 98 9.33 0.29 -6.42
N HIS A 99 8.28 -0.37 -6.89
CA HIS A 99 6.90 0.08 -6.71
C HIS A 99 6.45 0.10 -5.24
N TRP A 100 6.94 -0.85 -4.42
CA TRP A 100 6.64 -0.96 -3.00
C TRP A 100 7.73 -0.37 -2.10
N GLY A 101 8.72 0.27 -2.71
CA GLY A 101 9.89 0.85 -2.06
C GLY A 101 9.70 2.29 -1.60
N PRO A 102 10.78 3.09 -1.62
CA PRO A 102 10.80 4.44 -1.06
C PRO A 102 9.72 5.38 -1.61
N SER A 103 9.35 5.25 -2.89
CA SER A 103 8.32 6.09 -3.52
C SER A 103 6.93 5.90 -2.91
N ALA A 104 6.55 4.65 -2.60
CA ALA A 104 5.30 4.32 -1.92
C ALA A 104 5.27 4.91 -0.50
N TRP A 105 6.31 4.65 0.27
CA TRP A 105 6.39 5.07 1.67
C TRP A 105 6.52 6.58 1.83
N ALA A 106 7.14 7.25 0.86
CA ALA A 106 7.18 8.71 0.85
C ALA A 106 5.78 9.35 0.87
N TRP A 107 4.80 8.79 0.16
CA TRP A 107 3.40 9.28 0.19
C TRP A 107 2.76 9.17 1.58
N TYR A 108 3.03 8.10 2.31
CA TYR A 108 2.49 7.93 3.66
C TYR A 108 3.17 8.86 4.65
N LEU A 109 4.48 8.99 4.55
CA LEU A 109 5.28 9.78 5.48
C LEU A 109 5.12 11.29 5.25
N ILE A 110 4.96 11.75 4.01
CA ILE A 110 4.68 13.15 3.73
C ILE A 110 3.34 13.61 4.32
N CYS A 111 2.36 12.70 4.46
CA CYS A 111 1.11 12.94 5.16
C CYS A 111 1.26 12.81 6.68
N ALA A 112 2.05 11.84 7.14
CA ALA A 112 2.25 11.60 8.57
C ALA A 112 2.93 12.79 9.29
N VAL A 113 3.83 13.51 8.61
CA VAL A 113 4.52 14.68 9.18
C VAL A 113 3.52 15.79 9.56
N PRO A 114 2.74 16.39 8.65
CA PRO A 114 1.79 17.43 9.00
C PRO A 114 0.72 16.94 9.98
N ILE A 115 0.17 15.74 9.77
CA ILE A 115 -0.85 15.17 10.67
C ILE A 115 -0.29 15.00 12.08
N GLY A 116 0.92 14.45 12.21
CA GLY A 116 1.59 14.29 13.50
C GLY A 116 1.88 15.61 14.21
N TRP A 117 2.27 16.62 13.47
CA TRP A 117 2.48 17.96 14.01
C TRP A 117 1.16 18.58 14.50
N PHE A 118 0.09 18.54 13.70
CA PHE A 118 -1.22 19.00 14.13
C PHE A 118 -1.75 18.24 15.35
N MET A 119 -1.52 16.93 15.40
CA MET A 119 -1.99 16.06 16.47
C MET A 119 -1.24 16.26 17.78
N HIS A 120 0.10 16.24 17.74
CA HIS A 120 0.93 16.15 18.95
C HIS A 120 1.53 17.48 19.40
N VAL A 121 1.80 18.39 18.46
CA VAL A 121 2.38 19.70 18.77
C VAL A 121 1.25 20.73 18.96
N LYS A 122 0.38 20.88 17.94
CA LYS A 122 -0.73 21.83 17.98
C LYS A 122 -1.93 21.36 18.81
N LYS A 123 -2.10 20.06 19.00
CA LYS A 123 -3.25 19.44 19.69
C LYS A 123 -4.58 19.95 19.16
N THR A 124 -4.72 19.94 17.82
CA THR A 124 -5.94 20.42 17.14
C THR A 124 -7.15 19.59 17.55
N ASN A 125 -8.28 20.25 17.73
CA ASN A 125 -9.55 19.61 18.14
C ASN A 125 -10.22 18.78 17.04
N SER A 126 -9.70 18.82 15.80
CA SER A 126 -10.24 18.06 14.68
C SER A 126 -9.11 17.57 13.78
N LEU A 127 -9.19 16.30 13.41
CA LEU A 127 -8.28 15.62 12.47
C LEU A 127 -8.98 15.36 11.12
N LYS A 128 -10.09 16.05 10.82
CA LYS A 128 -10.66 16.00 9.47
C LYS A 128 -9.68 16.61 8.48
N VAL A 129 -9.57 15.99 7.32
CA VAL A 129 -8.61 16.43 6.30
C VAL A 129 -8.83 17.90 5.91
N SER A 130 -10.10 18.34 5.78
CA SER A 130 -10.44 19.74 5.51
C SER A 130 -9.93 20.69 6.59
N ASP A 131 -10.02 20.30 7.88
CA ASP A 131 -9.56 21.12 8.99
C ASP A 131 -8.03 21.21 9.04
N LEU A 132 -7.32 20.12 8.75
CA LEU A 132 -5.87 20.11 8.64
C LEU A 132 -5.37 20.96 7.46
N CYS A 133 -6.20 21.13 6.42
CA CYS A 133 -5.93 22.00 5.28
C CYS A 133 -6.25 23.49 5.53
N ARG A 134 -6.78 23.85 6.71
CA ARG A 134 -7.25 25.22 7.05
C ARG A 134 -6.15 26.29 6.95
N GLY A 135 -4.90 25.97 7.25
CA GLY A 135 -3.77 26.90 7.09
C GLY A 135 -3.60 27.41 5.66
N CYS A 136 -4.05 26.65 4.67
CA CYS A 136 -4.05 27.03 3.25
C CYS A 136 -5.43 27.53 2.78
N LEU A 137 -6.51 26.88 3.20
CA LEU A 137 -7.88 27.16 2.74
C LEU A 137 -8.57 28.30 3.50
N GLY A 138 -8.08 28.65 4.70
CA GLY A 138 -8.74 29.63 5.57
C GLY A 138 -10.18 29.21 5.90
N ALA A 139 -11.12 30.17 5.85
CA ALA A 139 -12.56 29.94 6.08
C ALA A 139 -13.20 29.02 5.02
N ARG A 140 -12.59 28.84 3.85
CA ARG A 140 -13.09 27.94 2.80
C ARG A 140 -13.03 26.46 3.20
N ALA A 141 -12.30 26.13 4.27
CA ALA A 141 -12.26 24.78 4.84
C ALA A 141 -13.63 24.32 5.38
N ASP A 142 -14.47 25.25 5.83
CA ASP A 142 -15.83 24.98 6.32
C ASP A 142 -16.89 24.97 5.20
N GLY A 143 -16.52 25.42 4.00
CA GLY A 143 -17.41 25.54 2.84
C GLY A 143 -17.18 24.47 1.78
N PHE A 144 -17.53 24.80 0.54
CA PHE A 144 -17.46 23.90 -0.61
C PHE A 144 -16.08 23.26 -0.79
N CYS A 145 -14.98 24.04 -0.65
CA CYS A 145 -13.63 23.50 -0.82
C CYS A 145 -13.31 22.40 0.21
N GLY A 146 -13.69 22.59 1.47
CA GLY A 146 -13.50 21.57 2.49
C GLY A 146 -14.35 20.32 2.26
N HIS A 147 -15.58 20.48 1.78
CA HIS A 147 -16.42 19.35 1.37
C HIS A 147 -15.80 18.57 0.20
N CYS A 148 -15.23 19.26 -0.80
CA CYS A 148 -14.51 18.62 -1.90
C CYS A 148 -13.30 17.83 -1.39
N VAL A 149 -12.49 18.39 -0.49
CA VAL A 149 -11.34 17.71 0.12
C VAL A 149 -11.77 16.40 0.79
N ASN A 150 -12.81 16.46 1.64
CA ASN A 150 -13.31 15.29 2.35
C ASN A 150 -13.94 14.26 1.39
N PHE A 151 -14.65 14.72 0.35
CA PHE A 151 -15.24 13.84 -0.67
C PHE A 151 -14.15 13.07 -1.42
N PHE A 152 -13.12 13.75 -1.95
CA PHE A 152 -12.04 13.07 -2.67
C PHE A 152 -11.25 12.11 -1.78
N TYR A 153 -11.06 12.45 -0.51
CA TYR A 153 -10.45 11.55 0.46
C TYR A 153 -11.26 10.27 0.64
N MET A 154 -12.57 10.38 0.89
CA MET A 154 -13.44 9.21 1.07
C MET A 154 -13.57 8.39 -0.21
N PHE A 155 -13.77 9.06 -1.35
CA PHE A 155 -13.88 8.42 -2.67
C PHE A 155 -12.60 7.64 -3.02
N GLY A 156 -11.44 8.24 -2.78
CA GLY A 156 -10.15 7.60 -2.99
C GLY A 156 -9.98 6.37 -2.11
N LEU A 157 -10.20 6.52 -0.81
CA LEU A 157 -10.03 5.41 0.13
C LEU A 157 -11.00 4.24 -0.18
N LEU A 158 -12.24 4.53 -0.55
CA LEU A 158 -13.19 3.53 -1.01
C LEU A 158 -12.68 2.79 -2.26
N GLY A 159 -12.23 3.55 -3.27
CA GLY A 159 -11.68 2.98 -4.51
C GLY A 159 -10.44 2.12 -4.28
N GLY A 160 -9.50 2.59 -3.46
CA GLY A 160 -8.32 1.82 -3.08
C GLY A 160 -8.65 0.51 -2.34
N ALA A 161 -9.60 0.57 -1.40
CA ALA A 161 -10.05 -0.60 -0.67
C ALA A 161 -10.68 -1.67 -1.57
N VAL A 162 -11.57 -1.23 -2.45
CA VAL A 162 -12.22 -2.11 -3.43
C VAL A 162 -11.19 -2.74 -4.37
N THR A 163 -10.21 -1.94 -4.83
CA THR A 163 -9.08 -2.45 -5.66
C THR A 163 -8.32 -3.55 -4.92
N SER A 164 -7.97 -3.33 -3.66
CA SER A 164 -7.26 -4.33 -2.84
C SER A 164 -8.06 -5.63 -2.70
N LEU A 165 -9.35 -5.55 -2.37
CA LEU A 165 -10.22 -6.72 -2.22
C LEU A 165 -10.34 -7.51 -3.53
N ALA A 166 -10.59 -6.83 -4.63
CA ALA A 166 -10.77 -7.46 -5.93
C ALA A 166 -9.45 -8.07 -6.49
N LEU A 167 -8.29 -7.51 -6.14
CA LEU A 167 -6.99 -8.10 -6.49
C LEU A 167 -6.75 -9.42 -5.78
N GLY A 168 -7.06 -9.50 -4.49
CA GLY A 168 -6.71 -10.67 -3.68
C GLY A 168 -7.73 -11.81 -3.75
N THR A 169 -9.00 -11.52 -4.09
CA THR A 169 -10.05 -12.54 -4.13
C THR A 169 -9.70 -13.77 -4.98
N PRO A 170 -9.29 -13.62 -6.25
CA PRO A 170 -9.00 -14.80 -7.09
C PRO A 170 -7.85 -15.67 -6.55
N MET A 171 -6.87 -15.04 -5.90
CA MET A 171 -5.75 -15.76 -5.28
C MET A 171 -6.23 -16.65 -4.13
N ILE A 172 -6.94 -16.07 -3.18
CA ILE A 172 -7.42 -16.84 -2.02
C ILE A 172 -8.38 -17.93 -2.46
N SER A 173 -9.31 -17.61 -3.38
CA SER A 173 -10.21 -18.60 -3.94
C SER A 173 -9.48 -19.76 -4.59
N ALA A 174 -8.47 -19.49 -5.42
CA ALA A 174 -7.68 -20.53 -6.08
C ALA A 174 -6.92 -21.40 -5.09
N VAL A 175 -6.30 -20.80 -4.05
CA VAL A 175 -5.63 -21.55 -2.98
C VAL A 175 -6.63 -22.44 -2.23
N PHE A 176 -7.81 -21.93 -1.86
CA PHE A 176 -8.85 -22.74 -1.22
C PHE A 176 -9.35 -23.86 -2.13
N CYS A 177 -9.65 -23.56 -3.40
CA CYS A 177 -10.07 -24.58 -4.36
C CYS A 177 -9.03 -25.70 -4.49
N HIS A 178 -7.75 -25.31 -4.54
CA HIS A 178 -6.67 -26.28 -4.63
C HIS A 178 -6.57 -27.16 -3.38
N VAL A 179 -6.59 -26.58 -2.18
CA VAL A 179 -6.50 -27.29 -0.89
C VAL A 179 -7.67 -28.25 -0.69
N PHE A 180 -8.90 -27.83 -1.07
CA PHE A 180 -10.12 -28.61 -0.87
C PHE A 180 -10.55 -29.40 -2.10
N HIS A 181 -9.76 -29.43 -3.17
CA HIS A 181 -10.06 -30.13 -4.44
C HIS A 181 -11.39 -29.69 -5.06
N LEU A 182 -11.69 -28.37 -5.00
CA LEU A 182 -12.88 -27.77 -5.58
C LEU A 182 -12.58 -27.23 -6.98
N ASP A 183 -13.63 -27.07 -7.80
CA ASP A 183 -13.50 -26.45 -9.12
C ASP A 183 -13.18 -24.94 -8.99
N PRO A 184 -12.03 -24.45 -9.47
CA PRO A 184 -11.66 -23.04 -9.39
C PRO A 184 -12.45 -22.11 -10.34
N ALA A 185 -13.20 -22.66 -11.31
CA ALA A 185 -13.95 -21.88 -12.30
C ALA A 185 -15.23 -21.23 -11.72
N GLY A 186 -15.63 -21.58 -10.49
CA GLY A 186 -16.86 -21.10 -9.88
C GLY A 186 -16.76 -19.65 -9.39
N GLN A 187 -17.52 -18.72 -9.97
CA GLN A 187 -17.70 -17.36 -9.44
C GLN A 187 -18.22 -17.35 -7.98
N PHE A 188 -18.94 -18.39 -7.60
CA PHE A 188 -19.53 -18.54 -6.27
C PHE A 188 -18.47 -18.46 -5.15
N ILE A 189 -17.32 -19.14 -5.31
CA ILE A 189 -16.27 -19.16 -4.27
C ILE A 189 -15.66 -17.78 -4.11
N ASN A 190 -15.44 -17.06 -5.19
CA ASN A 190 -14.93 -15.68 -5.16
C ASN A 190 -15.89 -14.73 -4.41
N VAL A 191 -17.20 -14.84 -4.70
CA VAL A 191 -18.23 -14.05 -4.00
C VAL A 191 -18.27 -14.42 -2.51
N MET A 192 -18.17 -15.72 -2.17
CA MET A 192 -18.11 -16.17 -0.78
C MET A 192 -16.86 -15.65 -0.04
N VAL A 193 -15.70 -15.59 -0.70
CA VAL A 193 -14.50 -15.00 -0.12
C VAL A 193 -14.72 -13.51 0.18
N ILE A 194 -15.28 -12.73 -0.74
CA ILE A 194 -15.59 -11.32 -0.49
C ILE A 194 -16.59 -11.16 0.66
N PHE A 195 -17.57 -12.03 0.73
CA PHE A 195 -18.56 -12.06 1.81
C PHE A 195 -17.91 -12.31 3.18
N ILE A 196 -16.99 -13.27 3.27
CA ILE A 196 -16.22 -13.56 4.48
C ILE A 196 -15.38 -12.33 4.89
N TRP A 197 -14.72 -11.67 3.94
CA TRP A 197 -13.94 -10.45 4.24
C TRP A 197 -14.78 -9.26 4.68
N THR A 198 -16.05 -9.27 4.36
CA THR A 198 -16.99 -8.24 4.81
C THR A 198 -17.53 -8.56 6.20
N LEU A 199 -17.92 -9.80 6.44
CA LEU A 199 -18.56 -10.21 7.70
C LEU A 199 -17.58 -10.38 8.86
N VAL A 200 -16.40 -10.97 8.61
CA VAL A 200 -15.43 -11.21 9.70
C VAL A 200 -14.93 -9.91 10.31
N PRO A 201 -14.58 -8.85 9.54
CA PRO A 201 -14.32 -7.53 10.09
C PRO A 201 -15.45 -6.97 10.96
N LEU A 202 -16.70 -7.11 10.53
CA LEU A 202 -17.86 -6.66 11.31
C LEU A 202 -17.91 -7.34 12.67
N PHE A 203 -17.67 -8.66 12.70
CA PHE A 203 -17.61 -9.43 13.93
C PHE A 203 -16.44 -8.99 14.84
N ILE A 204 -15.26 -8.84 14.29
CA ILE A 204 -14.07 -8.35 15.02
C ILE A 204 -14.32 -6.97 15.64
N LEU A 205 -14.94 -6.08 14.89
CA LEU A 205 -15.24 -4.73 15.33
C LEU A 205 -16.30 -4.69 16.44
N PHE A 206 -17.28 -5.60 16.39
CA PHE A 206 -18.30 -5.72 17.42
C PHE A 206 -17.70 -6.06 18.80
N PHE A 207 -16.65 -6.89 18.85
CA PHE A 207 -15.95 -7.26 20.09
C PHE A 207 -14.84 -6.30 20.52
N GLY A 208 -14.60 -5.24 19.77
CA GLY A 208 -13.63 -4.18 20.08
C GLY A 208 -12.37 -4.19 19.22
N LEU A 209 -12.23 -3.13 18.44
CA LEU A 209 -11.21 -2.97 17.40
C LEU A 209 -9.77 -3.12 17.92
N LYS A 210 -9.45 -2.46 19.04
CA LYS A 210 -8.05 -2.30 19.49
C LYS A 210 -7.37 -3.61 19.87
N LYS A 211 -8.09 -4.54 20.50
CA LYS A 211 -7.49 -5.80 20.95
C LYS A 211 -7.45 -6.87 19.86
N GLY A 212 -8.56 -7.03 19.11
CA GLY A 212 -8.68 -8.10 18.10
C GLY A 212 -7.79 -7.85 16.89
N VAL A 213 -7.84 -6.65 16.29
CA VAL A 213 -7.04 -6.31 15.11
C VAL A 213 -5.54 -6.27 15.43
N ALA A 214 -5.14 -5.69 16.57
CA ALA A 214 -3.73 -5.67 16.98
C ALA A 214 -3.17 -7.08 17.22
N TRP A 215 -3.95 -7.96 17.85
CA TRP A 215 -3.55 -9.35 18.06
C TRP A 215 -3.40 -10.09 16.73
N ALA A 216 -4.40 -10.00 15.83
CA ALA A 216 -4.36 -10.63 14.52
C ALA A 216 -3.19 -10.12 13.66
N SER A 217 -2.95 -8.80 13.64
CA SER A 217 -1.83 -8.20 12.90
C SER A 217 -0.46 -8.67 13.42
N ASN A 218 -0.28 -8.76 14.74
CA ASN A 218 0.98 -9.23 15.32
C ASN A 218 1.27 -10.71 14.98
N TRP A 219 0.24 -11.55 14.97
CA TRP A 219 0.38 -12.94 14.54
C TRP A 219 0.65 -13.04 13.06
N ASN A 220 -0.03 -12.23 12.25
CA ASN A 220 0.16 -12.21 10.80
C ASN A 220 1.59 -11.90 10.41
N ILE A 221 2.21 -10.85 11.00
CA ILE A 221 3.61 -10.49 10.73
C ILE A 221 4.57 -11.64 11.04
N ARG A 222 4.37 -12.30 12.20
CA ARG A 222 5.22 -13.43 12.57
C ARG A 222 5.05 -14.58 11.58
N ALA A 223 3.82 -14.84 11.14
CA ALA A 223 3.52 -15.86 10.15
C ALA A 223 4.10 -15.51 8.77
N ASP A 224 4.02 -14.24 8.34
CA ASP A 224 4.65 -13.74 7.11
C ASP A 224 6.17 -13.98 7.14
N ILE A 225 6.84 -13.56 8.22
CA ILE A 225 8.30 -13.74 8.38
C ILE A 225 8.67 -15.23 8.34
N LEU A 226 7.94 -16.07 9.08
CA LEU A 226 8.19 -17.51 9.10
C LEU A 226 7.95 -18.14 7.73
N MET A 227 6.91 -17.73 7.01
CA MET A 227 6.61 -18.17 5.65
C MET A 227 7.74 -17.81 4.69
N LEU A 228 8.17 -16.55 4.68
CA LEU A 228 9.25 -16.08 3.80
C LEU A 228 10.57 -16.79 4.10
N LEU A 229 10.90 -16.99 5.38
CA LEU A 229 12.09 -17.75 5.79
C LEU A 229 11.98 -19.22 5.35
N ALA A 230 10.83 -19.85 5.51
CA ALA A 230 10.62 -21.23 5.08
C ALA A 230 10.76 -21.36 3.55
N ILE A 231 10.18 -20.43 2.76
CA ILE A 231 10.33 -20.40 1.30
C ILE A 231 11.80 -20.16 0.91
N LEU A 232 12.50 -19.25 1.59
CA LEU A 232 13.92 -18.98 1.34
C LEU A 232 14.78 -20.22 1.60
N ILE A 233 14.52 -20.98 2.68
CA ILE A 233 15.30 -22.15 3.06
C ILE A 233 14.96 -23.36 2.17
N CYS A 234 13.68 -23.58 1.87
CA CYS A 234 13.23 -24.73 1.07
C CYS A 234 13.37 -24.51 -0.44
N GLY A 235 13.46 -23.26 -0.88
CA GLY A 235 13.62 -22.87 -2.27
C GLY A 235 15.09 -22.78 -2.72
N PRO A 236 15.35 -22.23 -3.90
CA PRO A 236 16.71 -22.04 -4.44
C PRO A 236 17.40 -20.84 -3.77
N THR A 237 17.76 -20.98 -2.50
CA THR A 237 18.31 -19.93 -1.62
C THR A 237 19.40 -19.09 -2.28
N ALA A 238 20.39 -19.73 -2.91
CA ALA A 238 21.50 -19.03 -3.55
C ALA A 238 21.03 -18.12 -4.70
N PHE A 239 20.10 -18.59 -5.53
CA PHE A 239 19.52 -17.77 -6.60
C PHE A 239 18.74 -16.60 -6.01
N ILE A 240 17.86 -16.84 -5.04
CA ILE A 240 17.05 -15.81 -4.39
C ILE A 240 17.93 -14.69 -3.82
N LEU A 241 18.98 -15.05 -3.08
CA LEU A 241 19.88 -14.06 -2.48
C LEU A 241 20.69 -13.28 -3.52
N ASN A 242 21.30 -13.97 -4.48
CA ASN A 242 22.10 -13.33 -5.53
C ASN A 242 21.24 -12.40 -6.39
N GLN A 243 20.06 -12.87 -6.84
CA GLN A 243 19.15 -12.06 -7.66
C GLN A 243 18.58 -10.86 -6.87
N SER A 244 18.41 -10.99 -5.55
CA SER A 244 17.99 -9.88 -4.68
C SER A 244 19.06 -8.79 -4.59
N ILE A 245 20.34 -9.18 -4.48
CA ILE A 245 21.47 -8.23 -4.46
C ILE A 245 21.60 -7.53 -5.81
N ASP A 246 21.57 -8.28 -6.91
CA ASP A 246 21.60 -7.75 -8.27
C ASP A 246 20.43 -6.77 -8.51
N GLY A 247 19.23 -7.15 -8.04
CA GLY A 247 18.04 -6.34 -8.13
C GLY A 247 18.14 -5.02 -7.36
N LEU A 248 18.68 -5.06 -6.14
CA LEU A 248 18.93 -3.84 -5.37
C LEU A 248 19.91 -2.90 -6.07
N GLY A 249 21.01 -3.46 -6.59
CA GLY A 249 22.01 -2.69 -7.35
C GLY A 249 21.37 -2.01 -8.59
N LEU A 250 20.61 -2.78 -9.37
CA LEU A 250 19.91 -2.29 -10.55
C LEU A 250 18.86 -1.21 -10.21
N MET A 251 18.10 -1.40 -9.12
CA MET A 251 17.13 -0.42 -8.65
C MET A 251 17.80 0.90 -8.25
N LEU A 252 18.85 0.84 -7.44
CA LEU A 252 19.56 2.04 -6.98
C LEU A 252 20.18 2.80 -8.15
N GLN A 253 20.79 2.09 -9.09
CA GLN A 253 21.39 2.70 -10.29
C GLN A 253 20.36 3.40 -11.18
N ASN A 254 19.13 2.85 -11.28
CA ASN A 254 18.12 3.33 -12.22
C ASN A 254 16.92 4.01 -11.55
N PHE A 255 16.97 4.31 -10.26
CA PHE A 255 15.84 4.80 -9.47
C PHE A 255 15.16 6.05 -10.11
N VAL A 256 15.96 7.02 -10.57
CA VAL A 256 15.44 8.23 -11.22
C VAL A 256 14.79 7.91 -12.57
N ALA A 257 15.45 7.08 -13.39
CA ALA A 257 14.91 6.65 -14.68
C ALA A 257 13.60 5.88 -14.53
N MET A 258 13.52 4.95 -13.57
CA MET A 258 12.29 4.20 -13.24
C MET A 258 11.19 5.13 -12.73
N SER A 259 11.53 6.16 -11.94
CA SER A 259 10.56 7.11 -11.36
C SER A 259 9.96 8.06 -12.39
N LEU A 260 10.70 8.43 -13.44
CA LEU A 260 10.31 9.49 -14.38
C LEU A 260 10.13 9.01 -15.83
N SER A 261 10.21 7.70 -16.08
CA SER A 261 10.00 7.14 -17.42
C SER A 261 8.52 7.18 -17.79
N THR A 262 8.19 7.94 -18.84
CA THR A 262 6.85 7.93 -19.48
C THR A 262 6.79 7.02 -20.69
N ASP A 263 7.96 6.57 -21.19
CA ASP A 263 8.12 5.79 -22.41
C ASP A 263 7.43 6.41 -23.64
N ALA A 264 7.55 7.74 -23.78
CA ALA A 264 6.87 8.53 -24.79
C ALA A 264 7.25 8.13 -26.24
N ILE A 265 8.47 7.62 -26.46
CA ILE A 265 8.98 7.19 -27.76
C ILE A 265 8.66 5.70 -27.97
N GLY A 266 8.97 4.83 -27.03
CA GLY A 266 8.78 3.39 -27.16
C GLY A 266 7.31 2.95 -27.12
N ARG A 267 6.47 3.71 -26.44
CA ARG A 267 5.02 3.50 -26.30
C ARG A 267 4.64 2.07 -25.91
N SER A 268 5.48 1.43 -25.06
CA SER A 268 5.20 0.07 -24.57
C SER A 268 3.94 -0.02 -23.71
N GLY A 269 3.53 1.11 -23.11
CA GLY A 269 2.43 1.16 -22.14
C GLY A 269 2.82 0.69 -20.75
N PHE A 270 4.06 0.22 -20.54
CA PHE A 270 4.50 -0.30 -19.25
C PHE A 270 4.40 0.73 -18.12
N PRO A 271 4.92 1.98 -18.24
CA PRO A 271 4.79 2.96 -17.17
C PRO A 271 3.33 3.30 -16.85
N GLN A 272 2.47 3.39 -17.87
CA GLN A 272 1.06 3.70 -17.73
C GLN A 272 0.30 2.59 -17.00
N MET A 273 0.60 1.34 -17.31
CA MET A 273 -0.06 0.17 -16.72
C MET A 273 0.40 -0.09 -15.28
N TRP A 274 1.68 0.14 -15.00
CA TRP A 274 2.30 -0.26 -13.72
C TRP A 274 2.67 0.93 -12.85
N THR A 275 3.62 1.78 -13.26
CA THR A 275 4.16 2.83 -12.38
C THR A 275 3.13 3.91 -12.07
N VAL A 276 2.36 4.36 -13.07
CA VAL A 276 1.27 5.33 -12.88
C VAL A 276 0.17 4.74 -12.01
N PHE A 277 -0.20 3.47 -12.22
CA PHE A 277 -1.16 2.77 -11.39
C PHE A 277 -0.69 2.72 -9.92
N TYR A 278 0.52 2.23 -9.67
CA TYR A 278 1.05 2.13 -8.30
C TYR A 278 1.14 3.49 -7.63
N PHE A 279 1.66 4.50 -8.30
CA PHE A 279 1.78 5.83 -7.72
C PHE A 279 0.43 6.46 -7.41
N SER A 280 -0.57 6.26 -8.28
CA SER A 280 -1.94 6.68 -7.98
C SER A 280 -2.55 5.89 -6.81
N TRP A 281 -2.27 4.60 -6.71
CA TRP A 281 -2.77 3.74 -5.65
C TRP A 281 -2.19 4.12 -4.27
N TRP A 282 -0.90 4.47 -4.22
CA TRP A 282 -0.29 4.96 -2.97
C TRP A 282 -0.87 6.27 -2.50
N VAL A 283 -1.19 7.18 -3.41
CA VAL A 283 -1.85 8.46 -3.08
C VAL A 283 -3.18 8.25 -2.37
N VAL A 284 -4.00 7.30 -2.81
CA VAL A 284 -5.31 7.03 -2.18
C VAL A 284 -5.18 6.55 -0.73
N TYR A 285 -4.09 5.90 -0.40
CA TYR A 285 -3.78 5.45 0.95
C TYR A 285 -2.90 6.41 1.77
N ALA A 286 -2.40 7.48 1.16
CA ALA A 286 -1.43 8.37 1.79
C ALA A 286 -1.94 8.99 3.10
N ILE A 287 -3.16 9.52 3.10
CA ILE A 287 -3.74 10.19 4.27
C ILE A 287 -4.10 9.20 5.38
N PRO A 288 -4.84 8.09 5.14
CA PRO A 288 -5.23 7.18 6.22
C PRO A 288 -4.04 6.49 6.86
N PHE A 289 -3.04 6.04 6.07
CA PHE A 289 -1.83 5.46 6.64
C PHE A 289 -0.93 6.52 7.27
N GLY A 290 -0.87 7.73 6.69
CA GLY A 290 -0.23 8.87 7.31
C GLY A 290 -0.83 9.21 8.68
N LEU A 291 -2.15 9.17 8.83
CA LEU A 291 -2.84 9.38 10.10
C LEU A 291 -2.49 8.30 11.14
N PHE A 292 -2.45 7.03 10.73
CA PHE A 292 -2.05 5.95 11.63
C PHE A 292 -0.59 6.11 12.06
N ILE A 293 0.32 6.32 11.10
CA ILE A 293 1.75 6.51 11.36
C ILE A 293 1.99 7.71 12.28
N ALA A 294 1.30 8.84 12.02
CA ALA A 294 1.36 10.01 12.87
C ALA A 294 0.98 9.70 14.32
N ARG A 295 -0.13 8.96 14.51
CA ARG A 295 -0.64 8.60 15.84
C ARG A 295 0.34 7.80 16.68
N ILE A 296 1.07 6.86 16.06
CA ILE A 296 2.06 6.02 16.75
C ILE A 296 3.45 6.67 16.88
N SER A 297 3.64 7.87 16.31
CA SER A 297 4.95 8.54 16.22
C SER A 297 5.14 9.67 17.21
N LYS A 298 4.28 9.75 18.23
CA LYS A 298 4.45 10.68 19.36
C LYS A 298 5.84 10.54 19.98
N GLY A 299 6.51 11.66 20.26
CA GLY A 299 7.86 11.68 20.83
C GLY A 299 8.98 11.33 19.85
N ARG A 300 8.70 11.21 18.55
CA ARG A 300 9.71 11.03 17.49
C ARG A 300 9.98 12.36 16.78
N THR A 301 11.19 12.53 16.25
CA THR A 301 11.48 13.68 15.38
C THR A 301 11.00 13.43 13.95
N ILE A 302 10.77 14.51 13.19
CA ILE A 302 10.41 14.42 11.75
C ILE A 302 11.48 13.61 10.98
N ARG A 303 12.76 13.82 11.28
CA ARG A 303 13.87 13.06 10.69
C ARG A 303 13.75 11.56 10.97
N GLN A 304 13.53 11.20 12.24
CA GLN A 304 13.32 9.80 12.61
C GLN A 304 12.10 9.20 11.87
N LEU A 305 10.99 9.93 11.84
CA LEU A 305 9.78 9.50 11.18
C LEU A 305 10.02 9.19 9.69
N ILE A 306 10.65 10.12 8.96
CA ILE A 306 10.87 9.96 7.52
C ILE A 306 11.93 8.88 7.25
N VAL A 307 13.11 8.98 7.86
CA VAL A 307 14.22 8.07 7.53
C VAL A 307 13.91 6.65 7.98
N CYS A 308 13.57 6.48 9.25
CA CYS A 308 13.29 5.13 9.77
C CYS A 308 11.99 4.55 9.19
N GLY A 309 10.97 5.38 8.95
CA GLY A 309 9.72 4.94 8.34
C GLY A 309 9.91 4.48 6.90
N THR A 310 10.69 5.24 6.09
CA THR A 310 11.03 4.83 4.73
C THR A 310 11.82 3.53 4.71
N LEU A 311 12.84 3.39 5.57
CA LEU A 311 13.65 2.18 5.63
C LEU A 311 12.82 0.96 6.08
N ALA A 312 12.08 1.08 7.18
CA ALA A 312 11.28 -0.04 7.71
C ALA A 312 10.21 -0.49 6.72
N GLY A 313 9.48 0.46 6.16
CA GLY A 313 8.42 0.13 5.21
C GLY A 313 8.95 -0.42 3.90
N SER A 314 9.94 0.23 3.30
CA SER A 314 10.52 -0.21 2.02
C SER A 314 11.19 -1.58 2.13
N LEU A 315 12.09 -1.77 3.10
CA LEU A 315 12.78 -3.05 3.28
C LEU A 315 11.80 -4.17 3.61
N GLY A 316 10.80 -3.89 4.45
CA GLY A 316 9.77 -4.85 4.77
C GLY A 316 9.03 -5.35 3.51
N CYS A 317 8.58 -4.44 2.63
CA CYS A 317 7.93 -4.81 1.38
C CYS A 317 8.88 -5.49 0.40
N MET A 318 10.11 -4.98 0.27
CA MET A 318 11.10 -5.53 -0.67
C MET A 318 11.43 -6.99 -0.37
N VAL A 319 11.49 -7.41 0.90
CA VAL A 319 11.77 -8.79 1.28
C VAL A 319 10.75 -9.77 0.68
N PHE A 320 9.47 -9.39 0.58
CA PHE A 320 8.46 -10.23 -0.08
C PHE A 320 8.80 -10.45 -1.56
N TYR A 321 9.15 -9.39 -2.28
CA TYR A 321 9.57 -9.50 -3.69
C TYR A 321 10.89 -10.23 -3.83
N MET A 322 11.85 -9.98 -2.96
CA MET A 322 13.13 -10.69 -2.97
C MET A 322 12.94 -12.20 -2.83
N VAL A 323 12.01 -12.65 -1.99
CA VAL A 323 11.79 -14.07 -1.76
C VAL A 323 10.80 -14.64 -2.77
N LEU A 324 9.57 -14.12 -2.84
CA LEU A 324 8.50 -14.73 -3.65
C LEU A 324 8.71 -14.56 -5.15
N ALA A 325 9.04 -13.34 -5.60
CA ALA A 325 9.25 -13.09 -7.02
C ALA A 325 10.50 -13.79 -7.53
N ASN A 326 11.62 -13.76 -6.77
CA ASN A 326 12.84 -14.42 -7.19
C ASN A 326 12.74 -15.95 -7.09
N PHE A 327 11.91 -16.49 -6.19
CA PHE A 327 11.57 -17.91 -6.22
C PHE A 327 10.87 -18.28 -7.54
N GLY A 328 9.84 -17.55 -7.92
CA GLY A 328 9.15 -17.77 -9.19
C GLY A 328 10.06 -17.58 -10.41
N LEU A 329 10.87 -16.52 -10.40
CA LEU A 329 11.86 -16.25 -11.46
C LEU A 329 12.88 -17.38 -11.59
N SER A 330 13.33 -17.97 -10.50
CA SER A 330 14.22 -19.13 -10.55
C SER A 330 13.59 -20.29 -11.31
N LEU A 331 12.34 -20.63 -10.98
CA LEU A 331 11.63 -21.72 -11.62
C LEU A 331 11.37 -21.45 -13.12
N GLN A 332 11.02 -20.21 -13.47
CA GLN A 332 10.80 -19.76 -14.84
C GLN A 332 12.08 -19.80 -15.66
N THR A 333 13.18 -19.25 -15.14
CA THR A 333 14.45 -19.11 -15.88
C THR A 333 15.25 -20.42 -15.99
N THR A 334 15.01 -21.35 -15.08
CA THR A 334 15.57 -22.70 -15.14
C THR A 334 14.68 -23.69 -15.90
N HIS A 335 13.57 -23.23 -16.46
CA HIS A 335 12.60 -24.02 -17.22
C HIS A 335 11.99 -25.20 -16.43
N VAL A 336 11.91 -25.09 -15.10
CA VAL A 336 11.22 -26.07 -14.26
C VAL A 336 9.71 -25.99 -14.48
N ILE A 337 9.18 -24.75 -14.59
CA ILE A 337 7.78 -24.48 -14.89
C ILE A 337 7.68 -23.17 -15.66
N ASP A 338 6.83 -23.12 -16.68
CA ASP A 338 6.48 -21.90 -17.40
C ASP A 338 5.21 -21.30 -16.83
N PHE A 339 5.34 -20.16 -16.13
CA PHE A 339 4.23 -19.49 -15.51
C PHE A 339 3.44 -18.59 -16.47
N VAL A 340 4.00 -18.25 -17.63
CA VAL A 340 3.34 -17.37 -18.61
C VAL A 340 2.03 -17.98 -19.13
N PRO A 341 1.98 -19.22 -19.63
CA PRO A 341 0.73 -19.86 -20.04
C PRO A 341 -0.22 -20.07 -18.86
N ILE A 342 0.30 -20.40 -17.65
CA ILE A 342 -0.54 -20.58 -16.47
C ILE A 342 -1.29 -19.27 -16.15
N LEU A 343 -0.60 -18.12 -16.19
CA LEU A 343 -1.22 -16.83 -15.97
C LEU A 343 -2.27 -16.50 -17.03
N ASN A 344 -1.95 -16.74 -18.30
CA ASN A 344 -2.78 -16.32 -19.42
C ASN A 344 -4.02 -17.21 -19.62
N GLU A 345 -3.90 -18.52 -19.36
CA GLU A 345 -4.95 -19.52 -19.64
C GLU A 345 -5.75 -19.89 -18.40
N GLN A 346 -5.09 -20.03 -17.23
CA GLN A 346 -5.71 -20.48 -15.99
C GLN A 346 -6.01 -19.30 -15.03
N GLY A 347 -5.45 -18.14 -15.33
CA GLY A 347 -5.66 -16.92 -14.57
C GLY A 347 -4.71 -16.74 -13.38
N ARG A 348 -4.67 -15.50 -12.92
CA ARG A 348 -3.73 -15.00 -11.92
C ARG A 348 -3.82 -15.67 -10.54
N GLY A 349 -5.00 -16.18 -10.17
CA GLY A 349 -5.18 -16.85 -8.88
C GLY A 349 -4.45 -18.18 -8.80
N VAL A 350 -4.42 -18.94 -9.91
CA VAL A 350 -3.80 -20.27 -9.98
C VAL A 350 -2.28 -20.21 -9.90
N VAL A 351 -1.67 -19.10 -10.36
CA VAL A 351 -0.20 -18.92 -10.35
C VAL A 351 0.38 -19.15 -8.95
N VAL A 352 -0.25 -18.61 -7.91
CA VAL A 352 0.25 -18.74 -6.52
C VAL A 352 0.21 -20.20 -6.07
N SER A 353 -0.84 -20.94 -6.36
CA SER A 353 -0.93 -22.34 -6.03
C SER A 353 0.16 -23.15 -6.74
N ARG A 354 0.36 -22.91 -8.05
CA ARG A 354 1.40 -23.58 -8.83
C ARG A 354 2.81 -23.24 -8.37
N LEU A 355 3.02 -22.01 -7.90
CA LEU A 355 4.30 -21.59 -7.31
C LEU A 355 4.60 -22.38 -6.03
N LEU A 356 3.64 -22.44 -5.10
CA LEU A 356 3.82 -23.10 -3.82
C LEU A 356 3.88 -24.63 -3.92
N GLU A 357 3.27 -25.22 -4.95
CA GLU A 357 3.38 -26.65 -5.26
C GLU A 357 4.83 -27.10 -5.52
N GLN A 358 5.72 -26.20 -5.90
CA GLN A 358 7.13 -26.50 -6.16
C GLN A 358 7.95 -26.63 -4.86
N LEU A 359 7.37 -26.36 -3.71
CA LEU A 359 8.02 -26.49 -2.41
C LEU A 359 7.79 -27.89 -1.79
N PRO A 360 8.75 -28.42 -1.01
CA PRO A 360 8.53 -29.63 -0.24
C PRO A 360 7.38 -29.40 0.75
N ALA A 361 6.54 -30.43 0.96
CA ALA A 361 5.35 -30.32 1.79
C ALA A 361 4.38 -29.18 1.34
N SER A 362 4.16 -29.05 0.04
CA SER A 362 3.40 -27.99 -0.62
C SER A 362 2.03 -27.70 0.01
N GLN A 363 1.31 -28.73 0.47
CA GLN A 363 0.01 -28.56 1.14
C GLN A 363 0.13 -27.71 2.41
N VAL A 364 1.22 -27.82 3.17
CA VAL A 364 1.46 -26.99 4.37
C VAL A 364 1.66 -25.53 3.96
N PHE A 365 2.46 -25.29 2.91
CA PHE A 365 2.68 -23.94 2.38
C PHE A 365 1.39 -23.33 1.82
N LEU A 366 0.59 -24.07 1.10
CA LEU A 366 -0.70 -23.62 0.55
C LEU A 366 -1.67 -23.22 1.66
N VAL A 367 -1.87 -24.07 2.67
CA VAL A 367 -2.76 -23.78 3.80
C VAL A 367 -2.26 -22.57 4.59
N ALA A 368 -0.96 -22.53 4.90
CA ALA A 368 -0.37 -21.42 5.65
C ALA A 368 -0.47 -20.10 4.86
N PHE A 369 -0.14 -20.11 3.57
CA PHE A 369 -0.24 -18.93 2.71
C PHE A 369 -1.69 -18.41 2.61
N GLY A 370 -2.65 -19.33 2.40
CA GLY A 370 -4.07 -18.97 2.35
C GLY A 370 -4.58 -18.36 3.65
N ALA A 371 -4.18 -18.92 4.80
CA ALA A 371 -4.53 -18.40 6.12
C ALA A 371 -3.90 -17.01 6.38
N ILE A 372 -2.63 -16.85 6.09
CA ILE A 372 -1.90 -15.58 6.23
C ILE A 372 -2.56 -14.51 5.34
N ALA A 373 -2.79 -14.81 4.07
CA ALA A 373 -3.42 -13.89 3.13
C ALA A 373 -4.82 -13.49 3.62
N LEU A 374 -5.64 -14.44 4.06
CA LEU A 374 -6.97 -14.16 4.58
C LEU A 374 -6.93 -13.21 5.79
N ILE A 375 -6.05 -13.45 6.76
CA ILE A 375 -5.89 -12.59 7.94
C ILE A 375 -5.41 -11.19 7.53
N SER A 376 -4.46 -11.09 6.60
CA SER A 376 -3.95 -9.82 6.07
C SER A 376 -5.05 -8.97 5.44
N TYR A 377 -5.92 -9.59 4.64
CA TYR A 377 -7.04 -8.88 4.02
C TYR A 377 -8.12 -8.47 5.04
N ILE A 378 -8.45 -9.33 5.99
CA ILE A 378 -9.41 -9.03 7.07
C ILE A 378 -8.91 -7.82 7.89
N THR A 379 -7.67 -7.82 8.33
CA THR A 379 -7.10 -6.72 9.13
C THR A 379 -6.99 -5.42 8.33
N GLY A 380 -6.59 -5.50 7.07
CA GLY A 380 -6.57 -4.37 6.15
C GLY A 380 -7.96 -3.76 5.94
N HIS A 381 -8.98 -4.61 5.75
CA HIS A 381 -10.36 -4.17 5.56
C HIS A 381 -10.92 -3.50 6.82
N CYS A 382 -10.64 -4.05 8.02
CA CYS A 382 -10.96 -3.39 9.29
C CYS A 382 -10.40 -1.96 9.36
N THR A 383 -9.14 -1.78 8.96
CA THR A 383 -8.46 -0.48 8.98
C THR A 383 -9.12 0.52 8.03
N VAL A 384 -9.50 0.09 6.84
CA VAL A 384 -10.21 0.92 5.86
C VAL A 384 -11.59 1.32 6.36
N GLY A 385 -12.38 0.36 6.86
CA GLY A 385 -13.70 0.64 7.43
C GLY A 385 -13.63 1.64 8.58
N TYR A 386 -12.63 1.50 9.45
CA TYR A 386 -12.37 2.44 10.53
C TYR A 386 -12.02 3.84 9.99
N ALA A 387 -11.14 3.95 9.00
CA ALA A 387 -10.73 5.23 8.43
C ALA A 387 -11.90 5.96 7.73
N LEU A 388 -12.74 5.24 6.98
CA LEU A 388 -13.95 5.78 6.37
C LEU A 388 -14.99 6.20 7.41
N GLY A 389 -15.19 5.37 8.45
CA GLY A 389 -16.06 5.69 9.56
C GLY A 389 -15.59 6.95 10.31
N PHE A 390 -14.29 7.09 10.54
CA PHE A 390 -13.69 8.26 11.16
C PHE A 390 -13.85 9.51 10.29
N ALA A 391 -13.67 9.41 8.98
CA ALA A 391 -13.78 10.52 8.04
C ALA A 391 -15.21 11.10 7.94
N THR A 392 -16.22 10.26 8.16
CA THR A 392 -17.64 10.60 7.95
C THR A 392 -18.37 11.02 9.23
N GLN A 393 -17.73 10.94 10.40
CA GLN A 393 -18.35 11.41 11.64
C GLN A 393 -18.28 12.93 11.79
N LYS A 394 -19.21 13.51 12.57
CA LYS A 394 -19.29 14.98 12.77
C LYS A 394 -18.08 15.54 13.54
N ARG A 395 -17.57 14.80 14.52
CA ARG A 395 -16.39 15.15 15.32
C ARG A 395 -15.33 14.07 15.15
N ALA A 396 -14.13 14.48 14.80
CA ALA A 396 -12.98 13.60 14.54
C ALA A 396 -11.77 14.15 15.31
N ASP A 397 -11.83 14.07 16.66
CA ASP A 397 -10.70 14.40 17.52
C ASP A 397 -9.77 13.18 17.72
N SER A 398 -8.62 13.40 18.37
CA SER A 398 -7.60 12.37 18.56
C SER A 398 -8.05 11.20 19.44
N GLU A 399 -9.07 11.39 20.28
CA GLU A 399 -9.56 10.40 21.24
C GLU A 399 -10.88 9.75 20.81
N SER A 400 -11.58 10.34 19.82
CA SER A 400 -12.87 9.81 19.34
C SER A 400 -12.67 8.54 18.52
N GLU A 401 -13.59 7.59 18.73
CA GLU A 401 -13.73 6.40 17.90
C GLU A 401 -14.98 6.52 17.01
N PRO A 402 -14.95 6.04 15.77
CA PRO A 402 -16.14 6.05 14.92
C PRO A 402 -17.22 5.13 15.49
N ALA A 403 -18.46 5.55 15.37
CA ALA A 403 -19.59 4.73 15.77
C ALA A 403 -19.61 3.42 14.96
N PHE A 404 -19.89 2.29 15.63
CA PHE A 404 -19.89 0.96 15.02
C PHE A 404 -20.76 0.89 13.74
N TRP A 405 -21.96 1.46 13.77
CA TRP A 405 -22.85 1.44 12.61
C TRP A 405 -22.26 2.15 11.38
N ASN A 406 -21.48 3.22 11.61
CA ASN A 406 -20.83 3.96 10.54
C ASN A 406 -19.69 3.14 9.92
N VAL A 407 -18.88 2.50 10.74
CA VAL A 407 -17.83 1.58 10.25
C VAL A 407 -18.46 0.39 9.52
N ALA A 408 -19.52 -0.20 10.09
CA ALA A 408 -20.24 -1.30 9.48
C ALA A 408 -20.83 -0.94 8.11
N PHE A 409 -21.42 0.26 7.99
CA PHE A 409 -21.92 0.77 6.71
C PHE A 409 -20.81 0.78 5.64
N TRP A 410 -19.63 1.32 5.98
CA TRP A 410 -18.54 1.41 5.02
C TRP A 410 -17.94 0.05 4.66
N LEU A 411 -17.83 -0.88 5.60
CA LEU A 411 -17.39 -2.25 5.32
C LEU A 411 -18.35 -2.98 4.36
N ILE A 412 -19.66 -2.83 4.59
CA ILE A 412 -20.67 -3.42 3.72
C ILE A 412 -20.61 -2.77 2.32
N MET A 413 -20.52 -1.45 2.25
CA MET A 413 -20.43 -0.73 0.97
C MET A 413 -19.19 -1.12 0.16
N THR A 414 -18.02 -1.25 0.81
CA THR A 414 -16.80 -1.73 0.12
C THR A 414 -16.97 -3.16 -0.39
N GLY A 415 -17.60 -4.04 0.38
CA GLY A 415 -17.91 -5.41 -0.04
C GLY A 415 -18.87 -5.46 -1.24
N ILE A 416 -19.96 -4.68 -1.21
CA ILE A 416 -20.92 -4.61 -2.33
C ILE A 416 -20.24 -4.11 -3.61
N VAL A 417 -19.46 -3.03 -3.53
CA VAL A 417 -18.75 -2.48 -4.70
C VAL A 417 -17.71 -3.47 -5.22
N ALA A 418 -16.98 -4.16 -4.34
CA ALA A 418 -16.01 -5.18 -4.73
C ALA A 418 -16.68 -6.36 -5.47
N ILE A 419 -17.82 -6.86 -4.96
CA ILE A 419 -18.61 -7.92 -5.62
C ILE A 419 -19.08 -7.43 -6.99
N THR A 420 -19.61 -6.21 -7.08
CA THR A 420 -20.13 -5.64 -8.33
C THR A 420 -19.02 -5.55 -9.38
N LEU A 421 -17.85 -5.00 -9.03
CA LEU A 421 -16.72 -4.92 -9.96
C LEU A 421 -16.21 -6.31 -10.36
N TYR A 422 -16.15 -7.23 -9.43
CA TYR A 422 -15.76 -8.61 -9.71
C TYR A 422 -16.71 -9.29 -10.71
N LEU A 423 -18.02 -9.11 -10.55
CA LEU A 423 -19.02 -9.69 -11.45
C LEU A 423 -19.03 -9.05 -12.84
N LEU A 424 -18.62 -7.79 -12.96
CA LEU A 424 -18.51 -7.10 -14.25
C LEU A 424 -17.32 -7.60 -15.08
N ASP A 425 -16.17 -7.78 -14.47
CA ASP A 425 -14.96 -8.28 -15.13
C ASP A 425 -13.99 -8.93 -14.11
N ALA A 426 -14.17 -10.23 -13.92
CA ALA A 426 -13.41 -11.00 -12.92
C ALA A 426 -11.91 -11.14 -13.22
N GLN A 427 -11.50 -11.02 -14.48
CA GLN A 427 -10.14 -11.29 -14.92
C GLN A 427 -9.31 -10.02 -15.20
N SER A 428 -9.97 -8.90 -15.49
CA SER A 428 -9.28 -7.67 -15.84
C SER A 428 -8.78 -6.90 -14.61
N LEU A 429 -7.58 -6.35 -14.72
CA LEU A 429 -7.04 -5.38 -13.78
C LEU A 429 -7.48 -3.94 -14.09
N GLN A 430 -7.92 -3.69 -15.34
CA GLN A 430 -8.20 -2.34 -15.83
C GLN A 430 -9.25 -1.55 -15.04
N PRO A 431 -10.42 -2.13 -14.67
CA PRO A 431 -11.39 -1.39 -13.87
C PRO A 431 -10.81 -0.94 -12.51
N LEU A 432 -10.02 -1.81 -11.86
CA LEU A 432 -9.41 -1.56 -10.55
C LEU A 432 -8.35 -0.47 -10.62
N GLN A 433 -7.49 -0.53 -11.64
CA GLN A 433 -6.48 0.49 -11.91
C GLN A 433 -7.15 1.84 -12.22
N THR A 434 -8.21 1.83 -13.01
CA THR A 434 -8.94 3.05 -13.40
C THR A 434 -9.53 3.78 -12.19
N VAL A 435 -10.14 3.05 -11.24
CA VAL A 435 -10.71 3.66 -10.02
C VAL A 435 -9.63 4.35 -9.19
N SER A 436 -8.48 3.69 -9.00
CA SER A 436 -7.36 4.26 -8.25
C SER A 436 -6.79 5.52 -8.93
N ILE A 437 -6.66 5.50 -10.26
CA ILE A 437 -6.14 6.63 -11.03
C ILE A 437 -7.10 7.83 -11.02
N LEU A 438 -8.41 7.58 -11.16
CA LEU A 438 -9.44 8.63 -11.08
C LEU A 438 -9.44 9.34 -9.72
N ALA A 439 -9.29 8.58 -8.65
CA ALA A 439 -9.25 9.12 -7.30
C ALA A 439 -7.91 9.76 -6.96
N GLY A 440 -6.81 9.23 -7.46
CA GLY A 440 -5.46 9.65 -7.12
C GLY A 440 -5.13 11.08 -7.50
N LEU A 441 -5.55 11.55 -8.68
CA LEU A 441 -5.20 12.88 -9.17
C LEU A 441 -5.72 14.02 -8.27
N PRO A 442 -7.01 14.06 -7.89
CA PRO A 442 -7.48 15.06 -6.93
C PRO A 442 -6.80 14.95 -5.57
N LEU A 443 -6.51 13.72 -5.13
CA LEU A 443 -5.84 13.49 -3.85
C LEU A 443 -4.38 13.97 -3.83
N CYS A 444 -3.65 13.93 -4.94
CA CYS A 444 -2.36 14.61 -5.04
C CYS A 444 -2.50 16.08 -4.63
N GLY A 445 -3.51 16.79 -5.16
CA GLY A 445 -3.80 18.17 -4.80
C GLY A 445 -4.10 18.34 -3.30
N VAL A 446 -4.88 17.45 -2.72
CA VAL A 446 -5.21 17.47 -1.27
C VAL A 446 -3.95 17.30 -0.42
N VAL A 447 -3.06 16.38 -0.75
CA VAL A 447 -1.80 16.15 -0.02
C VAL A 447 -0.91 17.40 -0.10
N PHE A 448 -0.81 18.05 -1.26
CA PHE A 448 -0.04 19.29 -1.38
C PHE A 448 -0.65 20.45 -0.60
N ILE A 449 -1.99 20.57 -0.56
CA ILE A 449 -2.68 21.56 0.27
C ILE A 449 -2.40 21.29 1.75
N LEU A 450 -2.42 20.04 2.20
CA LEU A 450 -2.10 19.64 3.56
C LEU A 450 -0.66 20.01 3.93
N LEU A 451 0.31 19.69 3.07
CA LEU A 451 1.71 20.04 3.27
C LEU A 451 1.91 21.55 3.33
N LYS A 452 1.30 22.30 2.40
CA LYS A 452 1.35 23.77 2.39
C LYS A 452 0.73 24.35 3.65
N SER A 453 -0.40 23.80 4.11
CA SER A 453 -1.05 24.22 5.35
C SER A 453 -0.11 24.08 6.56
N PHE A 454 0.59 22.95 6.66
CA PHE A 454 1.60 22.69 7.69
C PHE A 454 2.74 23.70 7.63
N LEU A 455 3.36 23.87 6.46
CA LEU A 455 4.52 24.78 6.29
C LEU A 455 4.15 26.23 6.57
N THR A 456 2.95 26.67 6.16
CA THR A 456 2.46 28.03 6.42
C THR A 456 2.28 28.29 7.92
N GLN A 457 1.67 27.35 8.65
CA GLN A 457 1.48 27.52 10.09
C GLN A 457 2.79 27.42 10.86
N LEU A 458 3.68 26.53 10.47
CA LEU A 458 5.01 26.41 11.06
C LEU A 458 5.83 27.70 10.90
N ALA A 459 5.80 28.31 9.71
CA ALA A 459 6.48 29.59 9.45
C ALA A 459 5.88 30.76 10.28
N ALA A 460 4.57 30.75 10.49
CA ALA A 460 3.91 31.75 11.35
C ALA A 460 4.36 31.62 12.82
N GLU A 461 4.52 30.41 13.35
CA GLU A 461 5.02 30.18 14.70
C GLU A 461 6.48 30.62 14.88
N GLU A 462 7.32 30.26 13.90
CA GLU A 462 8.72 30.70 13.93
C GLU A 462 8.87 32.22 13.95
N LYS A 463 7.98 32.94 13.25
CA LYS A 463 7.96 34.38 13.27
C LYS A 463 7.55 34.91 14.63
N THR A 464 6.46 34.41 15.22
CA THR A 464 6.00 34.81 16.55
C THR A 464 7.09 34.58 17.62
N ALA A 465 7.74 33.42 17.59
CA ALA A 465 8.83 33.09 18.52
C ALA A 465 10.11 33.93 18.36
N ARG A 466 10.27 34.64 17.23
CA ARG A 466 11.40 35.58 17.00
C ARG A 466 11.05 36.99 17.43
N ASP A 467 9.78 37.32 17.42
CA ASP A 467 9.27 38.66 17.79
C ASP A 467 9.05 38.78 19.31
N GLU A 468 9.03 37.65 20.06
CA GLU A 468 9.09 37.52 21.54
C GLU A 468 10.54 37.47 22.04
#